data_fee39ce8a9f83d9122007f44e38210ca
#
_entry.id   fee39ce8a9f83d9122007f44e38210ca
#
_cell.length_a   1.000
_cell.length_b   1.000
_cell.length_c   1.000
_cell.angle_alpha   90.00
_cell.angle_beta   90.00
_cell.angle_gamma   90.00
#
_symmetry.space_group_name_H-M   'P 1'
#
loop_
_entity.id
_entity.type
_entity.pdbx_description
1 polymer ?
#
loop_
_entity_poly.entity_id
_entity_poly.type
_entity_poly.pdbx_seq_one_letter_code
_entity_poly.pdbx_strand_id
1 'polypeptide(L)'
;MSVLQTIDLKKYYGTEPNITRALDGMNFSVNDGEFVAVVGTSGSGKSTLLHMMGGLDTPTSGTVIVRGEELAKKNDEQLTIFRRRNIGFIFQNYNLVPILNVYENIVLPVELDGDTVDQKFLDEIVHLLGLEDKLKNMPNNLSGGQQQRVAIARALITKPAIVLADEPTGNLDSKTSAEVLGLIKRTSAEFRQTVVMITHNDDIARLADRIVRIEDGKIVE
;
A
#
# COMPACT_ATOMS: atom_id res chain seq x y z
N MET A 1 -5.17 8.05 -17.25
CA MET A 1 -4.28 6.95 -17.73
C MET A 1 -4.15 5.93 -16.61
N SER A 2 -4.00 4.64 -16.96
CA SER A 2 -3.79 3.61 -15.94
C SER A 2 -2.39 3.71 -15.36
N VAL A 3 -2.29 3.80 -14.02
CA VAL A 3 -1.03 3.80 -13.26
C VAL A 3 -0.57 2.38 -12.97
N LEU A 4 -1.53 1.47 -12.75
CA LEU A 4 -1.28 0.07 -12.48
C LEU A 4 -2.16 -0.81 -13.33
N GLN A 5 -1.60 -1.91 -13.85
CA GLN A 5 -2.32 -2.96 -14.56
C GLN A 5 -1.80 -4.34 -14.20
N THR A 6 -2.70 -5.30 -14.09
CA THR A 6 -2.37 -6.73 -14.11
C THR A 6 -3.02 -7.38 -15.32
N ILE A 7 -2.32 -8.28 -16.00
CA ILE A 7 -2.77 -8.95 -17.22
C ILE A 7 -2.60 -10.44 -17.04
N ASP A 8 -3.72 -11.19 -17.05
CA ASP A 8 -3.78 -12.65 -16.85
C ASP A 8 -2.90 -13.12 -15.67
N LEU A 9 -2.92 -12.34 -14.57
CA LEU A 9 -2.03 -12.54 -13.44
C LEU A 9 -2.41 -13.81 -12.69
N LYS A 10 -1.44 -14.72 -12.51
CA LYS A 10 -1.61 -15.97 -11.76
C LYS A 10 -0.54 -16.10 -10.68
N LYS A 11 -0.95 -16.56 -9.53
CA LYS A 11 -0.06 -16.96 -8.45
C LYS A 11 -0.51 -18.26 -7.82
N TYR A 12 0.30 -19.29 -7.97
CA TYR A 12 0.05 -20.62 -7.44
C TYR A 12 1.14 -20.97 -6.42
N TYR A 13 0.73 -21.49 -5.29
CA TYR A 13 1.61 -21.97 -4.22
C TYR A 13 1.51 -23.48 -4.09
N GLY A 14 2.61 -24.12 -3.72
CA GLY A 14 2.69 -25.57 -3.55
C GLY A 14 3.06 -26.32 -4.84
N THR A 15 2.99 -27.65 -4.76
CA THR A 15 3.27 -28.58 -5.86
C THR A 15 2.17 -29.61 -5.93
N GLU A 16 2.00 -30.26 -7.10
CA GLU A 16 1.03 -31.38 -7.22
C GLU A 16 1.20 -32.42 -6.11
N PRO A 17 0.12 -32.96 -5.49
CA PRO A 17 -1.28 -32.64 -5.83
C PRO A 17 -1.86 -31.46 -5.04
N ASN A 18 -1.09 -30.74 -4.23
CA ASN A 18 -1.56 -29.71 -3.28
C ASN A 18 -1.24 -28.29 -3.79
N ILE A 19 -1.82 -27.91 -4.91
CA ILE A 19 -1.67 -26.54 -5.48
C ILE A 19 -2.78 -25.64 -4.94
N THR A 20 -2.37 -24.48 -4.34
CA THR A 20 -3.29 -23.39 -4.01
C THR A 20 -3.20 -22.31 -5.10
N ARG A 21 -4.29 -22.08 -5.82
CA ARG A 21 -4.42 -21.03 -6.84
C ARG A 21 -4.86 -19.73 -6.18
N ALA A 22 -3.92 -19.01 -5.61
CA ALA A 22 -4.22 -17.77 -4.90
C ALA A 22 -4.70 -16.65 -5.82
N LEU A 23 -4.20 -16.57 -7.05
CA LEU A 23 -4.69 -15.72 -8.15
C LEU A 23 -4.79 -16.56 -9.41
N ASP A 24 -5.90 -16.45 -10.15
CA ASP A 24 -6.15 -17.29 -11.31
C ASP A 24 -6.71 -16.50 -12.51
N GLY A 25 -5.82 -15.79 -13.20
CA GLY A 25 -6.15 -15.01 -14.38
C GLY A 25 -6.70 -13.61 -14.07
N MET A 26 -6.12 -12.92 -13.08
CA MET A 26 -6.57 -11.60 -12.63
C MET A 26 -6.23 -10.51 -13.66
N ASN A 27 -7.26 -9.82 -14.15
CA ASN A 27 -7.13 -8.60 -14.94
C ASN A 27 -7.67 -7.43 -14.10
N PHE A 28 -6.78 -6.55 -13.68
CA PHE A 28 -7.09 -5.42 -12.81
C PHE A 28 -6.38 -4.17 -13.29
N SER A 29 -7.01 -3.02 -13.18
CA SER A 29 -6.38 -1.75 -13.52
C SER A 29 -6.81 -0.64 -12.57
N VAL A 30 -5.91 0.31 -12.33
CA VAL A 30 -6.14 1.48 -11.49
C VAL A 30 -5.70 2.72 -12.25
N ASN A 31 -6.56 3.73 -12.30
CA ASN A 31 -6.26 5.00 -12.94
C ASN A 31 -5.50 5.94 -11.99
N ASP A 32 -4.80 6.91 -12.57
CA ASP A 32 -4.09 7.93 -11.82
C ASP A 32 -5.07 8.75 -10.95
N GLY A 33 -4.72 8.89 -9.67
CA GLY A 33 -5.55 9.57 -8.65
C GLY A 33 -6.79 8.79 -8.19
N GLU A 34 -7.00 7.54 -8.65
CA GLU A 34 -8.14 6.70 -8.26
C GLU A 34 -7.90 6.07 -6.88
N PHE A 35 -8.90 6.08 -6.01
CA PHE A 35 -8.91 5.31 -4.77
C PHE A 35 -9.77 4.06 -4.95
N VAL A 36 -9.15 2.88 -4.98
CA VAL A 36 -9.82 1.59 -5.17
C VAL A 36 -9.79 0.78 -3.86
N ALA A 37 -10.94 0.26 -3.45
CA ALA A 37 -11.03 -0.75 -2.40
C ALA A 37 -11.14 -2.15 -3.00
N VAL A 38 -10.33 -3.07 -2.52
CA VAL A 38 -10.37 -4.50 -2.86
C VAL A 38 -10.95 -5.25 -1.68
N VAL A 39 -12.12 -5.86 -1.88
CA VAL A 39 -12.86 -6.60 -0.86
C VAL A 39 -12.97 -8.09 -1.20
N GLY A 40 -13.28 -8.90 -0.20
CA GLY A 40 -13.49 -10.35 -0.36
C GLY A 40 -13.26 -11.07 0.96
N THR A 41 -13.63 -12.36 1.00
CA THR A 41 -13.46 -13.21 2.17
C THR A 41 -11.98 -13.46 2.53
N SER A 42 -11.71 -13.91 3.74
CA SER A 42 -10.35 -14.35 4.09
C SER A 42 -9.91 -15.49 3.16
N GLY A 43 -8.66 -15.43 2.70
CA GLY A 43 -8.11 -16.41 1.75
C GLY A 43 -8.50 -16.23 0.30
N SER A 44 -9.29 -15.22 -0.08
CA SER A 44 -9.72 -14.99 -1.47
C SER A 44 -8.60 -14.51 -2.43
N GLY A 45 -7.38 -14.20 -1.93
CA GLY A 45 -6.24 -13.78 -2.75
C GLY A 45 -5.89 -12.29 -2.66
N LYS A 46 -6.59 -11.48 -1.86
CA LYS A 46 -6.39 -10.00 -1.77
C LYS A 46 -4.94 -9.60 -1.44
N SER A 47 -4.39 -10.10 -0.34
CA SER A 47 -3.01 -9.77 0.07
C SER A 47 -1.99 -10.32 -0.95
N THR A 48 -2.28 -11.48 -1.58
CA THR A 48 -1.46 -11.99 -2.68
C THR A 48 -1.48 -11.03 -3.86
N LEU A 49 -2.66 -10.50 -4.25
CA LEU A 49 -2.74 -9.49 -5.31
C LEU A 49 -1.93 -8.25 -4.96
N LEU A 50 -2.05 -7.75 -3.72
CA LEU A 50 -1.27 -6.59 -3.26
C LEU A 50 0.24 -6.85 -3.32
N HIS A 51 0.69 -8.03 -2.89
CA HIS A 51 2.11 -8.40 -2.98
C HIS A 51 2.61 -8.46 -4.42
N MET A 52 1.78 -8.97 -5.37
CA MET A 52 2.12 -8.97 -6.79
C MET A 52 2.21 -7.53 -7.32
N MET A 53 1.20 -6.69 -7.06
CA MET A 53 1.18 -5.29 -7.48
C MET A 53 2.36 -4.49 -6.90
N GLY A 54 2.76 -4.84 -5.68
CA GLY A 54 3.90 -4.23 -4.99
C GLY A 54 5.27 -4.78 -5.38
N GLY A 55 5.33 -5.83 -6.21
CA GLY A 55 6.59 -6.52 -6.53
C GLY A 55 7.28 -7.11 -5.29
N LEU A 56 6.50 -7.52 -4.28
CA LEU A 56 7.00 -8.18 -3.07
C LEU A 56 7.12 -9.70 -3.26
N ASP A 57 6.44 -10.23 -4.26
CA ASP A 57 6.51 -11.64 -4.66
C ASP A 57 6.43 -11.74 -6.19
N THR A 58 6.85 -12.87 -6.76
CA THR A 58 6.91 -13.11 -8.20
C THR A 58 5.68 -13.88 -8.67
N PRO A 59 4.97 -13.45 -9.73
CA PRO A 59 3.84 -14.19 -10.28
C PRO A 59 4.28 -15.53 -10.87
N THR A 60 3.39 -16.52 -10.85
CA THR A 60 3.58 -17.80 -11.56
C THR A 60 3.49 -17.58 -13.08
N SER A 61 2.58 -16.70 -13.52
CA SER A 61 2.47 -16.24 -14.90
C SER A 61 1.66 -14.94 -14.95
N GLY A 62 1.61 -14.31 -16.13
CA GLY A 62 0.96 -13.02 -16.32
C GLY A 62 1.89 -11.87 -15.98
N THR A 63 1.37 -10.64 -16.01
CA THR A 63 2.19 -9.43 -15.97
C THR A 63 1.61 -8.40 -15.00
N VAL A 64 2.50 -7.71 -14.27
CA VAL A 64 2.19 -6.51 -13.48
C VAL A 64 2.95 -5.33 -14.09
N ILE A 65 2.22 -4.27 -14.41
CA ILE A 65 2.75 -3.04 -15.00
C ILE A 65 2.43 -1.88 -14.06
N VAL A 66 3.44 -1.11 -13.67
CA VAL A 66 3.28 0.12 -12.88
C VAL A 66 3.98 1.27 -13.62
N ARG A 67 3.26 2.37 -13.87
CA ARG A 67 3.76 3.51 -14.68
C ARG A 67 4.30 3.10 -16.05
N GLY A 68 3.70 2.10 -16.68
CA GLY A 68 4.15 1.58 -17.97
C GLY A 68 5.37 0.65 -17.91
N GLU A 69 5.92 0.41 -16.73
CA GLU A 69 7.06 -0.50 -16.53
C GLU A 69 6.59 -1.85 -16.01
N GLU A 70 6.99 -2.92 -16.69
CA GLU A 70 6.70 -4.30 -16.32
C GLU A 70 7.65 -4.77 -15.21
N LEU A 71 7.10 -5.16 -14.06
CA LEU A 71 7.91 -5.50 -12.89
C LEU A 71 8.78 -6.74 -13.12
N ALA A 72 8.28 -7.74 -13.85
CA ALA A 72 8.99 -8.99 -14.13
C ALA A 72 10.23 -8.82 -15.01
N LYS A 73 10.39 -7.68 -15.70
CA LYS A 73 11.58 -7.36 -16.50
C LYS A 73 12.74 -6.79 -15.69
N LYS A 74 12.52 -6.50 -14.41
CA LYS A 74 13.52 -5.94 -13.51
C LYS A 74 14.23 -7.05 -12.75
N ASN A 75 15.54 -6.92 -12.58
CA ASN A 75 16.27 -7.73 -11.61
C ASN A 75 15.97 -7.27 -10.18
N ASP A 76 16.42 -8.00 -9.16
CA ASP A 76 16.12 -7.74 -7.75
C ASP A 76 16.56 -6.33 -7.29
N GLU A 77 17.71 -5.86 -7.75
CA GLU A 77 18.23 -4.53 -7.43
C GLU A 77 17.34 -3.45 -8.07
N GLN A 78 17.06 -3.56 -9.36
CA GLN A 78 16.20 -2.65 -10.10
C GLN A 78 14.78 -2.62 -9.53
N LEU A 79 14.24 -3.79 -9.14
CA LEU A 79 12.92 -3.90 -8.53
C LEU A 79 12.88 -3.25 -7.15
N THR A 80 13.96 -3.38 -6.38
CA THR A 80 14.08 -2.74 -5.05
C THR A 80 14.10 -1.22 -5.16
N ILE A 81 14.90 -0.67 -6.10
CA ILE A 81 14.93 0.78 -6.38
C ILE A 81 13.57 1.24 -6.91
N PHE A 82 12.96 0.50 -7.82
CA PHE A 82 11.66 0.83 -8.39
C PHE A 82 10.58 0.91 -7.31
N ARG A 83 10.49 -0.10 -6.42
CA ARG A 83 9.53 -0.10 -5.30
C ARG A 83 9.69 1.13 -4.43
N ARG A 84 10.91 1.42 -3.97
CA ARG A 84 11.21 2.56 -3.10
C ARG A 84 10.75 3.89 -3.68
N ARG A 85 10.87 4.07 -5.00
CA ARG A 85 10.52 5.32 -5.70
C ARG A 85 9.05 5.41 -6.13
N ASN A 86 8.39 4.27 -6.38
CA ASN A 86 7.10 4.26 -7.06
C ASN A 86 5.96 3.66 -6.24
N ILE A 87 6.24 2.96 -5.15
CA ILE A 87 5.23 2.22 -4.39
C ILE A 87 5.34 2.54 -2.91
N GLY A 88 4.29 3.17 -2.36
CA GLY A 88 4.14 3.35 -0.92
C GLY A 88 3.40 2.15 -0.32
N PHE A 89 3.83 1.64 0.82
CA PHE A 89 3.15 0.56 1.53
C PHE A 89 2.63 1.01 2.89
N ILE A 90 1.38 0.66 3.18
CA ILE A 90 0.74 0.81 4.49
C ILE A 90 0.28 -0.59 4.92
N PHE A 91 0.92 -1.15 5.93
CA PHE A 91 0.62 -2.50 6.45
C PHE A 91 -0.22 -2.43 7.72
N GLN A 92 -0.94 -3.50 8.01
CA GLN A 92 -1.70 -3.69 9.24
C GLN A 92 -0.83 -3.57 10.51
N ASN A 93 0.41 -4.05 10.46
CA ASN A 93 1.36 -4.04 11.58
C ASN A 93 2.30 -2.83 11.58
N TYR A 94 1.94 -1.73 10.86
CA TYR A 94 2.72 -0.49 10.77
C TYR A 94 4.14 -0.66 10.19
N ASN A 95 4.86 -1.70 10.56
CA ASN A 95 6.23 -2.05 10.15
C ASN A 95 7.21 -0.87 10.30
N LEU A 96 7.12 -0.14 11.43
CA LEU A 96 8.07 0.90 11.78
C LEU A 96 9.38 0.26 12.25
N VAL A 97 10.50 0.90 11.92
CA VAL A 97 11.82 0.50 12.40
C VAL A 97 11.94 0.95 13.85
N PRO A 98 12.04 0.03 14.84
CA PRO A 98 11.87 0.38 16.26
C PRO A 98 13.01 1.20 16.85
N ILE A 99 14.19 1.20 16.22
CA ILE A 99 15.38 1.97 16.64
C ILE A 99 15.45 3.35 16.01
N LEU A 100 14.52 3.69 15.12
CA LEU A 100 14.39 5.00 14.46
C LEU A 100 13.23 5.76 15.08
N ASN A 101 13.39 7.07 15.30
CA ASN A 101 12.30 7.93 15.72
C ASN A 101 11.27 8.15 14.61
N VAL A 102 10.23 8.91 14.86
CA VAL A 102 9.15 9.19 13.89
C VAL A 102 9.69 9.87 12.63
N TYR A 103 10.48 10.93 12.76
CA TYR A 103 11.08 11.63 11.62
C TYR A 103 11.92 10.67 10.77
N GLU A 104 12.84 9.95 11.39
CA GLU A 104 13.72 8.99 10.70
C GLU A 104 12.93 7.87 10.01
N ASN A 105 11.85 7.36 10.63
CA ASN A 105 10.97 6.39 9.97
C ASN A 105 10.29 6.97 8.73
N ILE A 106 9.83 8.23 8.78
CA ILE A 106 9.15 8.87 7.66
C ILE A 106 10.11 9.06 6.48
N VAL A 107 11.30 9.62 6.73
CA VAL A 107 12.25 9.98 5.67
C VAL A 107 13.11 8.82 5.16
N LEU A 108 13.08 7.68 5.87
CA LEU A 108 13.91 6.50 5.57
C LEU A 108 13.95 6.12 4.08
N PRO A 109 12.83 6.03 3.33
CA PRO A 109 12.90 5.65 1.93
C PRO A 109 13.59 6.69 1.03
N VAL A 110 13.55 7.97 1.39
CA VAL A 110 14.24 9.05 0.67
C VAL A 110 15.75 8.96 0.92
N GLU A 111 16.15 8.77 2.19
CA GLU A 111 17.56 8.66 2.58
C GLU A 111 18.22 7.40 2.01
N LEU A 112 17.50 6.26 1.97
CA LEU A 112 17.98 5.03 1.33
C LEU A 112 18.18 5.17 -0.18
N ASP A 113 17.54 6.14 -0.81
CA ASP A 113 17.72 6.45 -2.23
C ASP A 113 18.87 7.45 -2.47
N GLY A 114 19.42 8.01 -1.40
CA GLY A 114 20.46 9.05 -1.45
C GLY A 114 19.92 10.43 -1.86
N ASP A 115 18.61 10.60 -1.84
CA ASP A 115 17.95 11.85 -2.20
C ASP A 115 17.84 12.81 -1.00
N THR A 116 17.60 14.08 -1.31
CA THR A 116 17.35 15.12 -0.30
C THR A 116 15.85 15.17 0.02
N VAL A 117 15.52 15.21 1.31
CA VAL A 117 14.14 15.33 1.78
C VAL A 117 13.54 16.68 1.35
N ASP A 118 12.40 16.65 0.67
CA ASP A 118 11.60 17.84 0.41
C ASP A 118 10.93 18.29 1.71
N GLN A 119 11.59 19.22 2.41
CA GLN A 119 11.17 19.66 3.74
C GLN A 119 9.76 20.26 3.72
N LYS A 120 9.40 21.00 2.67
CA LYS A 120 8.06 21.60 2.55
C LYS A 120 6.99 20.51 2.48
N PHE A 121 7.22 19.49 1.67
CA PHE A 121 6.28 18.37 1.53
C PHE A 121 6.22 17.51 2.80
N LEU A 122 7.36 17.32 3.48
CA LEU A 122 7.39 16.67 4.78
C LEU A 122 6.53 17.41 5.81
N ASP A 123 6.69 18.73 5.91
CA ASP A 123 5.93 19.57 6.84
C ASP A 123 4.42 19.51 6.52
N GLU A 124 4.02 19.51 5.25
CA GLU A 124 2.63 19.34 4.82
C GLU A 124 2.05 17.99 5.24
N ILE A 125 2.79 16.89 5.02
CA ILE A 125 2.36 15.53 5.45
C ILE A 125 2.25 15.45 6.97
N VAL A 126 3.26 15.92 7.68
CA VAL A 126 3.33 15.88 9.15
C VAL A 126 2.16 16.65 9.76
N HIS A 127 1.87 17.84 9.24
CA HIS A 127 0.74 18.68 9.65
C HIS A 127 -0.60 17.98 9.37
N LEU A 128 -0.80 17.46 8.16
CA LEU A 128 -2.04 16.79 7.78
C LEU A 128 -2.34 15.56 8.65
N LEU A 129 -1.29 14.86 9.10
CA LEU A 129 -1.39 13.65 9.92
C LEU A 129 -1.33 13.95 11.44
N GLY A 130 -1.11 15.21 11.85
CA GLY A 130 -1.05 15.62 13.26
C GLY A 130 0.12 14.95 14.00
N LEU A 131 1.33 15.03 13.42
CA LEU A 131 2.55 14.39 13.94
C LEU A 131 3.62 15.40 14.39
N GLU A 132 3.34 16.72 14.37
CA GLU A 132 4.31 17.79 14.59
C GLU A 132 5.06 17.65 15.94
N ASP A 133 4.32 17.33 16.99
CA ASP A 133 4.84 17.16 18.34
C ASP A 133 5.41 15.76 18.61
N LYS A 134 5.36 14.85 17.62
CA LYS A 134 5.78 13.45 17.76
C LYS A 134 7.07 13.10 17.01
N LEU A 135 7.63 13.99 16.20
CA LEU A 135 8.76 13.70 15.31
C LEU A 135 9.97 13.08 16.01
N LYS A 136 10.20 13.42 17.27
CA LYS A 136 11.33 12.89 18.08
C LYS A 136 10.97 11.64 18.88
N ASN A 137 9.72 11.21 18.89
CA ASN A 137 9.30 10.04 19.65
C ASN A 137 9.75 8.75 18.96
N MET A 138 10.00 7.73 19.79
CA MET A 138 10.26 6.37 19.30
C MET A 138 8.92 5.64 19.06
N PRO A 139 8.85 4.67 18.14
CA PRO A 139 7.63 3.93 17.84
C PRO A 139 6.92 3.34 19.05
N ASN A 140 7.67 2.80 20.02
CA ASN A 140 7.13 2.19 21.25
C ASN A 140 6.45 3.21 22.22
N ASN A 141 6.67 4.50 22.00
CA ASN A 141 6.03 5.58 22.78
C ASN A 141 4.78 6.15 22.09
N LEU A 142 4.32 5.51 21.02
CA LEU A 142 3.17 5.92 20.22
C LEU A 142 1.99 4.96 20.39
N SER A 143 0.76 5.50 20.38
CA SER A 143 -0.43 4.66 20.23
C SER A 143 -0.46 3.97 18.85
N GLY A 144 -1.25 2.90 18.70
CA GLY A 144 -1.41 2.21 17.41
C GLY A 144 -1.84 3.15 16.28
N GLY A 145 -2.80 4.04 16.56
CA GLY A 145 -3.23 5.04 15.56
C GLY A 145 -2.13 6.04 15.20
N GLN A 146 -1.29 6.44 16.15
CA GLN A 146 -0.13 7.30 15.86
C GLN A 146 0.92 6.55 15.03
N GLN A 147 1.21 5.29 15.36
CA GLN A 147 2.12 4.46 14.56
C GLN A 147 1.62 4.29 13.12
N GLN A 148 0.31 4.12 12.94
CA GLN A 148 -0.28 4.03 11.59
C GLN A 148 -0.17 5.35 10.84
N ARG A 149 -0.35 6.50 11.50
CA ARG A 149 -0.13 7.82 10.87
C ARG A 149 1.33 7.99 10.41
N VAL A 150 2.30 7.50 11.18
CA VAL A 150 3.74 7.48 10.77
C VAL A 150 3.94 6.58 9.55
N ALA A 151 3.32 5.39 9.51
CA ALA A 151 3.39 4.49 8.36
C ALA A 151 2.77 5.12 7.09
N ILE A 152 1.66 5.87 7.24
CA ILE A 152 1.06 6.65 6.13
C ILE A 152 2.03 7.73 5.65
N ALA A 153 2.62 8.51 6.56
CA ALA A 153 3.61 9.55 6.20
C ALA A 153 4.79 8.96 5.43
N ARG A 154 5.36 7.84 5.92
CA ARG A 154 6.45 7.12 5.26
C ARG A 154 6.06 6.63 3.87
N ALA A 155 4.83 6.16 3.68
CA ALA A 155 4.35 5.70 2.39
C ALA A 155 4.21 6.84 1.36
N LEU A 156 3.94 8.07 1.81
CA LEU A 156 3.69 9.23 0.96
C LEU A 156 4.95 10.05 0.63
N ILE A 157 5.98 10.02 1.48
CA ILE A 157 7.11 10.96 1.42
C ILE A 157 7.87 10.93 0.09
N THR A 158 7.93 9.79 -0.57
CA THR A 158 8.59 9.62 -1.89
C THR A 158 7.71 10.08 -3.05
N LYS A 159 6.49 10.58 -2.80
CA LYS A 159 5.49 10.91 -3.84
C LYS A 159 5.29 9.74 -4.81
N PRO A 160 4.95 8.54 -4.30
CA PRO A 160 4.92 7.33 -5.09
C PRO A 160 3.82 7.38 -6.16
N ALA A 161 3.96 6.55 -7.20
CA ALA A 161 2.91 6.38 -8.21
C ALA A 161 1.62 5.82 -7.62
N ILE A 162 1.75 4.93 -6.64
CA ILE A 162 0.63 4.24 -6.00
C ILE A 162 0.95 3.92 -4.54
N VAL A 163 -0.06 4.03 -3.69
CA VAL A 163 -0.03 3.54 -2.31
C VAL A 163 -0.86 2.26 -2.22
N LEU A 164 -0.25 1.21 -1.70
CA LEU A 164 -0.85 -0.09 -1.45
C LEU A 164 -1.07 -0.26 0.05
N ALA A 165 -2.32 -0.37 0.48
CA ALA A 165 -2.70 -0.48 1.89
C ALA A 165 -3.32 -1.87 2.16
N ASP A 166 -2.68 -2.67 3.02
CA ASP A 166 -3.17 -3.98 3.43
C ASP A 166 -3.81 -3.91 4.82
N GLU A 167 -5.14 -3.92 4.86
CA GLU A 167 -5.94 -3.83 6.08
C GLU A 167 -5.43 -2.76 7.08
N PRO A 168 -5.30 -1.49 6.65
CA PRO A 168 -4.55 -0.46 7.38
C PRO A 168 -5.10 -0.13 8.77
N THR A 169 -6.26 -0.65 9.12
CA THR A 169 -6.93 -0.43 10.42
C THR A 169 -7.23 -1.73 11.17
N GLY A 170 -6.74 -2.87 10.71
CA GLY A 170 -7.08 -4.18 11.28
C GLY A 170 -6.65 -4.36 12.75
N ASN A 171 -5.67 -3.59 13.23
CA ASN A 171 -5.17 -3.63 14.61
C ASN A 171 -5.64 -2.45 15.47
N LEU A 172 -6.63 -1.67 15.01
CA LEU A 172 -7.11 -0.47 15.70
C LEU A 172 -8.56 -0.66 16.18
N ASP A 173 -8.92 0.04 17.26
CA ASP A 173 -10.31 0.15 17.68
C ASP A 173 -11.14 0.93 16.66
N SER A 174 -12.47 0.81 16.71
CA SER A 174 -13.38 1.38 15.71
C SER A 174 -13.27 2.90 15.57
N LYS A 175 -13.04 3.63 16.67
CA LYS A 175 -12.91 5.09 16.64
C LYS A 175 -11.61 5.50 15.95
N THR A 176 -10.50 4.93 16.39
CA THR A 176 -9.18 5.17 15.81
C THR A 176 -9.13 4.74 14.33
N SER A 177 -9.80 3.64 13.98
CA SER A 177 -9.96 3.19 12.61
C SER A 177 -10.62 4.23 11.72
N ALA A 178 -11.74 4.81 12.17
CA ALA A 178 -12.44 5.85 11.42
C ALA A 178 -11.56 7.10 11.22
N GLU A 179 -10.80 7.51 12.24
CA GLU A 179 -9.87 8.63 12.15
C GLU A 179 -8.75 8.36 11.11
N VAL A 180 -8.11 7.21 11.19
CA VAL A 180 -7.01 6.82 10.27
C VAL A 180 -7.51 6.71 8.82
N LEU A 181 -8.68 6.12 8.61
CA LEU A 181 -9.29 6.04 7.28
C LEU A 181 -9.64 7.43 6.72
N GLY A 182 -10.16 8.30 7.55
CA GLY A 182 -10.39 9.70 7.19
C GLY A 182 -9.09 10.40 6.75
N LEU A 183 -7.97 10.12 7.42
CA LEU A 183 -6.66 10.64 7.02
C LEU A 183 -6.19 10.04 5.69
N ILE A 184 -6.33 8.72 5.45
CA ILE A 184 -5.99 8.12 4.16
C ILE A 184 -6.81 8.76 3.03
N LYS A 185 -8.12 8.97 3.23
CA LYS A 185 -8.97 9.62 2.21
C LYS A 185 -8.55 11.07 1.97
N ARG A 186 -8.27 11.82 3.04
CA ARG A 186 -7.82 13.23 2.94
C ARG A 186 -6.47 13.33 2.22
N THR A 187 -5.48 12.52 2.58
CA THR A 187 -4.15 12.51 1.92
C THR A 187 -4.26 12.11 0.46
N SER A 188 -5.12 11.12 0.14
CA SER A 188 -5.38 10.73 -1.25
C SER A 188 -5.95 11.90 -2.06
N ALA A 189 -6.92 12.64 -1.53
CA ALA A 189 -7.52 13.78 -2.21
C ALA A 189 -6.56 14.97 -2.32
N GLU A 190 -5.86 15.34 -1.23
CA GLU A 190 -4.95 16.50 -1.17
C GLU A 190 -3.77 16.34 -2.13
N PHE A 191 -3.16 15.17 -2.14
CA PHE A 191 -1.98 14.89 -2.95
C PHE A 191 -2.29 14.21 -4.30
N ARG A 192 -3.57 14.03 -4.65
CA ARG A 192 -4.02 13.26 -5.82
C ARG A 192 -3.36 11.89 -5.89
N GLN A 193 -3.20 11.25 -4.72
CA GLN A 193 -2.51 10.00 -4.59
C GLN A 193 -3.40 8.84 -5.03
N THR A 194 -2.90 8.02 -5.95
CA THR A 194 -3.54 6.73 -6.30
C THR A 194 -3.41 5.77 -5.13
N VAL A 195 -4.52 5.16 -4.70
CA VAL A 195 -4.55 4.23 -3.56
C VAL A 195 -5.27 2.95 -3.93
N VAL A 196 -4.68 1.81 -3.58
CA VAL A 196 -5.39 0.52 -3.54
C VAL A 196 -5.39 0.03 -2.09
N MET A 197 -6.57 -0.12 -1.52
CA MET A 197 -6.75 -0.55 -0.14
C MET A 197 -7.46 -1.89 -0.08
N ILE A 198 -6.84 -2.86 0.58
CA ILE A 198 -7.48 -4.11 0.95
C ILE A 198 -8.24 -3.92 2.24
N THR A 199 -9.49 -4.37 2.28
CA THR A 199 -10.28 -4.42 3.51
C THR A 199 -11.32 -5.55 3.44
N HIS A 200 -11.68 -6.10 4.59
CA HIS A 200 -12.81 -7.01 4.73
C HIS A 200 -14.07 -6.31 5.24
N ASN A 201 -14.01 -5.00 5.45
CA ASN A 201 -15.12 -4.19 5.95
C ASN A 201 -15.74 -3.37 4.81
N ASP A 202 -16.99 -3.69 4.45
CA ASP A 202 -17.73 -3.04 3.37
C ASP A 202 -17.99 -1.55 3.64
N ASP A 203 -18.16 -1.13 4.89
CA ASP A 203 -18.34 0.30 5.22
C ASP A 203 -17.07 1.11 4.96
N ILE A 204 -15.90 0.50 5.22
CA ILE A 204 -14.60 1.08 4.88
C ILE A 204 -14.42 1.16 3.37
N ALA A 205 -14.83 0.11 2.65
CA ALA A 205 -14.72 0.07 1.19
C ALA A 205 -15.51 1.19 0.50
N ARG A 206 -16.61 1.66 1.08
CA ARG A 206 -17.44 2.79 0.56
C ARG A 206 -16.72 4.14 0.54
N LEU A 207 -15.57 4.26 1.19
CA LEU A 207 -14.74 5.46 1.10
C LEU A 207 -13.99 5.57 -0.23
N ALA A 208 -13.83 4.45 -0.94
CA ALA A 208 -13.17 4.38 -2.24
C ALA A 208 -14.07 4.91 -3.37
N ASP A 209 -13.45 5.30 -4.47
CA ASP A 209 -14.15 5.72 -5.69
C ASP A 209 -14.70 4.50 -6.45
N ARG A 210 -14.05 3.33 -6.29
CA ARG A 210 -14.47 2.04 -6.87
C ARG A 210 -14.17 0.90 -5.90
N ILE A 211 -15.08 -0.06 -5.87
CA ILE A 211 -14.92 -1.32 -5.11
C ILE A 211 -14.73 -2.45 -6.11
N VAL A 212 -13.78 -3.33 -5.83
CA VAL A 212 -13.49 -4.55 -6.60
C VAL A 212 -13.60 -5.74 -5.65
N ARG A 213 -14.43 -6.69 -5.99
CA ARG A 213 -14.63 -7.91 -5.21
C ARG A 213 -13.79 -9.06 -5.76
N ILE A 214 -13.10 -9.76 -4.84
CA ILE A 214 -12.31 -10.96 -5.17
C ILE A 214 -12.88 -12.16 -4.46
N GLU A 215 -13.10 -13.24 -5.20
CA GLU A 215 -13.50 -14.55 -4.71
C GLU A 215 -12.64 -15.62 -5.40
N ASP A 216 -12.09 -16.56 -4.64
CA ASP A 216 -11.29 -17.69 -5.13
C ASP A 216 -10.23 -17.31 -6.17
N GLY A 217 -9.50 -16.24 -5.92
CA GLY A 217 -8.42 -15.76 -6.79
C GLY A 217 -8.89 -15.09 -8.09
N LYS A 218 -10.15 -14.69 -8.20
CA LYS A 218 -10.74 -14.02 -9.39
C LYS A 218 -11.50 -12.77 -9.00
N ILE A 219 -11.54 -11.79 -9.91
CA ILE A 219 -12.42 -10.64 -9.79
C ILE A 219 -13.83 -11.09 -10.21
N VAL A 220 -14.83 -10.81 -9.36
CA VAL A 220 -16.23 -11.16 -9.61
C VAL A 220 -17.12 -9.94 -9.85
N GLU A 221 -16.68 -8.74 -9.44
CA GLU A 221 -17.33 -7.43 -9.66
C GLU A 221 -16.29 -6.31 -9.70
#